data_05ed6b34186a7d542dee1a1d5d1caa8b
#
_entry.id   05ed6b34186a7d542dee1a1d5d1caa8b
#
_cell.length_a   1.000
_cell.length_b   1.000
_cell.length_c   1.000
_cell.angle_alpha   90.00
_cell.angle_beta   90.00
_cell.angle_gamma   90.00
#
_symmetry.space_group_name_H-M   'P 1'
#
loop_
_entity.id
_entity.type
_entity.pdbx_description
1 polymer ?
#
loop_
_entity_poly.entity_id
_entity_poly.type
_entity_poly.pdbx_seq_one_letter_code
_entity_poly.pdbx_strand_id
1 'polypeptide(L)'
;MTTIESIENWGDRHHPAWLDIIRIALGLLLLFKGMSFIGDTSYLSTLVEGLHFNAWTFVAVHYVAFAHLAGGLMIALGCLTRLAAAFQVPILFVAVFFTNISNGFTFVNSEFWLSIVVLFLLCLFWLIGSGKFSFDEYVKNHPAYKMK
;
A
#
# COMPACT_ATOMS: atom_id res chain seq x y z
N MET A 1 14.71 -22.08 12.12
CA MET A 1 13.80 -20.93 11.99
C MET A 1 14.51 -19.84 11.22
N THR A 2 13.99 -19.47 10.06
CA THR A 2 14.52 -18.33 9.31
C THR A 2 14.10 -17.02 9.99
N THR A 3 14.87 -15.95 9.80
CA THR A 3 14.56 -14.63 10.38
C THR A 3 13.15 -14.14 9.99
N ILE A 4 12.69 -14.54 8.80
CA ILE A 4 11.37 -14.21 8.27
C ILE A 4 10.27 -14.92 9.07
N GLU A 5 10.42 -16.21 9.38
CA GLU A 5 9.45 -16.96 10.20
C GLU A 5 9.35 -16.41 11.63
N SER A 6 10.45 -15.90 12.15
CA SER A 6 10.47 -15.28 13.50
C SER A 6 9.69 -13.97 13.52
N ILE A 7 9.80 -13.15 12.46
CA ILE A 7 9.06 -11.89 12.30
C ILE A 7 7.55 -12.19 12.08
N GLU A 8 7.22 -13.21 11.30
CA GLU A 8 5.83 -13.64 11.08
C GLU A 8 5.16 -14.06 12.38
N ASN A 9 5.80 -14.96 13.13
CA ASN A 9 5.27 -15.45 14.40
C ASN A 9 5.18 -14.34 15.46
N TRP A 10 6.09 -13.36 15.44
CA TRP A 10 6.02 -12.21 16.33
C TRP A 10 4.84 -11.29 15.97
N GLY A 11 4.64 -11.01 14.68
CA GLY A 11 3.53 -10.23 14.16
C GLY A 11 2.18 -10.85 14.54
N ASP A 12 2.01 -12.15 14.27
CA ASP A 12 0.76 -12.88 14.54
C ASP A 12 0.39 -12.90 16.04
N ARG A 13 1.37 -12.90 16.94
CA ARG A 13 1.13 -12.88 18.40
C ARG A 13 0.78 -11.50 18.96
N HIS A 14 1.29 -10.44 18.35
CA HIS A 14 1.16 -9.06 18.85
C HIS A 14 0.22 -8.19 18.01
N HIS A 15 -0.64 -8.81 17.19
CA HIS A 15 -1.57 -8.08 16.31
C HIS A 15 -2.88 -7.75 17.05
N PRO A 16 -3.02 -6.54 17.62
CA PRO A 16 -4.26 -6.11 18.25
C PRO A 16 -5.32 -5.81 17.18
N ALA A 17 -6.58 -6.05 17.47
CA ALA A 17 -7.70 -5.89 16.55
C ALA A 17 -7.84 -4.48 15.94
N TRP A 18 -7.37 -3.44 16.65
CA TRP A 18 -7.40 -2.06 16.13
C TRP A 18 -6.47 -1.83 14.93
N LEU A 19 -5.39 -2.61 14.78
CA LEU A 19 -4.54 -2.57 13.60
C LEU A 19 -5.27 -3.05 12.35
N ASP A 20 -6.19 -4.01 12.48
CA ASP A 20 -7.01 -4.46 11.36
C ASP A 20 -7.92 -3.34 10.85
N ILE A 21 -8.45 -2.50 11.75
CA ILE A 21 -9.26 -1.33 11.35
C ILE A 21 -8.39 -0.33 10.59
N ILE A 22 -7.18 -0.06 11.06
CA ILE A 22 -6.23 0.85 10.37
C ILE A 22 -5.86 0.28 8.99
N ARG A 23 -5.65 -1.03 8.87
CA ARG A 23 -5.36 -1.69 7.60
C ARG A 23 -6.51 -1.52 6.61
N ILE A 24 -7.74 -1.76 7.04
CA ILE A 24 -8.94 -1.58 6.21
C ILE A 24 -9.06 -0.12 5.76
N ALA A 25 -8.91 0.83 6.68
CA ALA A 25 -8.94 2.25 6.37
C ALA A 25 -7.84 2.64 5.36
N LEU A 26 -6.61 2.13 5.55
CA LEU A 26 -5.49 2.33 4.63
C LEU A 26 -5.80 1.77 3.24
N GLY A 27 -6.31 0.54 3.16
CA GLY A 27 -6.70 -0.09 1.89
C GLY A 27 -7.80 0.68 1.16
N LEU A 28 -8.82 1.15 1.88
CA LEU A 28 -9.88 1.99 1.31
C LEU A 28 -9.33 3.33 0.82
N LEU A 29 -8.44 3.98 1.59
CA LEU A 29 -7.81 5.24 1.19
C LEU A 29 -7.02 5.08 -0.13
N LEU A 30 -6.21 4.02 -0.24
CA LEU A 30 -5.48 3.70 -1.47
C LEU A 30 -6.43 3.43 -2.64
N LEU A 31 -7.51 2.70 -2.39
CA LEU A 31 -8.52 2.39 -3.40
C LEU A 31 -9.20 3.66 -3.91
N PHE A 32 -9.60 4.59 -3.02
CA PHE A 32 -10.16 5.88 -3.40
C PHE A 32 -9.18 6.73 -4.21
N LYS A 33 -7.90 6.74 -3.82
CA LYS A 33 -6.84 7.43 -4.60
C LYS A 33 -6.68 6.79 -5.98
N GLY A 34 -6.70 5.46 -6.08
CA GLY A 34 -6.66 4.75 -7.36
C GLY A 34 -7.83 5.10 -8.27
N MET A 35 -9.04 5.19 -7.74
CA MET A 35 -10.21 5.64 -8.50
C MET A 35 -10.08 7.09 -8.96
N SER A 36 -9.58 7.98 -8.11
CA SER A 36 -9.29 9.38 -8.46
C SER A 36 -8.30 9.48 -9.63
N PHE A 37 -7.25 8.63 -9.64
CA PHE A 37 -6.25 8.62 -10.71
C PHE A 37 -6.81 8.15 -12.05
N ILE A 38 -7.81 7.27 -12.05
CA ILE A 38 -8.52 6.87 -13.29
C ILE A 38 -9.47 7.98 -13.75
N GLY A 39 -10.11 8.67 -12.81
CA GLY A 39 -11.02 9.77 -13.12
C GLY A 39 -10.30 11.00 -13.67
N ASP A 40 -9.07 11.25 -13.25
CA ASP A 40 -8.24 12.35 -13.69
C ASP A 40 -6.82 11.88 -14.02
N THR A 41 -6.68 11.23 -15.17
CA THR A 41 -5.39 10.75 -15.69
C THR A 41 -4.45 11.88 -16.07
N SER A 42 -4.98 13.09 -16.39
CA SER A 42 -4.16 14.26 -16.69
C SER A 42 -3.41 14.76 -15.44
N TYR A 43 -4.02 14.74 -14.28
CA TYR A 43 -3.34 15.06 -13.03
C TYR A 43 -2.20 14.07 -12.73
N LEU A 44 -2.46 12.77 -12.89
CA LEU A 44 -1.46 11.75 -12.66
C LEU A 44 -0.30 11.82 -13.66
N SER A 45 -0.59 12.10 -14.96
CA SER A 45 0.46 12.29 -15.96
C SER A 45 1.39 13.46 -15.63
N THR A 46 0.83 14.59 -15.18
CA THR A 46 1.61 15.76 -14.75
C THR A 46 2.56 15.42 -13.59
N LEU A 47 2.12 14.62 -12.63
CA LEU A 47 2.95 14.18 -11.50
C LEU A 47 4.12 13.31 -11.97
N VAL A 48 3.88 12.43 -12.94
CA VAL A 48 4.89 11.49 -13.47
C VAL A 48 5.83 12.17 -14.45
N GLU A 49 5.36 13.11 -15.26
CA GLU A 49 6.17 13.90 -16.19
C GLU A 49 7.27 14.69 -15.48
N GLY A 50 7.02 15.17 -14.28
CA GLY A 50 8.03 15.81 -13.43
C GLY A 50 9.25 14.92 -13.12
N LEU A 51 9.16 13.61 -13.35
CA LEU A 51 10.24 12.63 -13.18
C LEU A 51 11.08 12.42 -14.45
N HIS A 52 10.83 13.16 -15.54
CA HIS A 52 11.54 13.06 -16.83
C HIS A 52 11.49 11.69 -17.53
N PHE A 53 10.45 10.90 -17.30
CA PHE A 53 10.23 9.57 -17.91
C PHE A 53 9.40 9.62 -19.19
N ASN A 54 9.75 10.48 -20.15
CA ASN A 54 8.95 10.80 -21.34
C ASN A 54 8.36 9.58 -22.08
N ALA A 55 9.16 8.52 -22.32
CA ALA A 55 8.69 7.34 -23.05
C ALA A 55 7.86 6.36 -22.18
N TRP A 56 8.08 6.39 -20.87
CA TRP A 56 7.48 5.46 -19.91
C TRP A 56 6.35 6.06 -19.09
N THR A 57 6.02 7.34 -19.30
CA THR A 57 4.97 8.05 -18.55
C THR A 57 3.63 7.31 -18.63
N PHE A 58 3.24 6.87 -19.83
CA PHE A 58 1.99 6.13 -20.00
C PHE A 58 1.94 4.84 -19.18
N VAL A 59 3.02 4.05 -19.24
CA VAL A 59 3.11 2.78 -18.47
C VAL A 59 3.11 3.07 -16.97
N ALA A 60 3.86 4.07 -16.53
CA ALA A 60 3.95 4.46 -15.13
C ALA A 60 2.60 4.94 -14.57
N VAL A 61 1.86 5.76 -15.32
CA VAL A 61 0.51 6.24 -14.95
C VAL A 61 -0.44 5.07 -14.72
N HIS A 62 -0.50 4.13 -15.66
CA HIS A 62 -1.39 2.97 -15.55
C HIS A 62 -0.95 2.01 -14.45
N TYR A 63 0.36 1.83 -14.29
CA TYR A 63 0.90 1.02 -13.20
C TYR A 63 0.54 1.59 -11.83
N VAL A 64 0.71 2.90 -11.61
CA VAL A 64 0.37 3.57 -10.35
C VAL A 64 -1.12 3.45 -10.06
N ALA A 65 -1.99 3.74 -11.04
CA ALA A 65 -3.44 3.63 -10.88
C ALA A 65 -3.86 2.19 -10.55
N PHE A 66 -3.37 1.21 -11.32
CA PHE A 66 -3.66 -0.20 -11.09
C PHE A 66 -3.15 -0.69 -9.73
N ALA A 67 -1.93 -0.33 -9.36
CA ALA A 67 -1.34 -0.71 -8.08
C ALA A 67 -2.16 -0.16 -6.90
N HIS A 68 -2.64 1.08 -6.97
CA HIS A 68 -3.49 1.67 -5.93
C HIS A 68 -4.85 0.98 -5.83
N LEU A 69 -5.46 0.62 -6.97
CA LEU A 69 -6.73 -0.10 -6.98
C LEU A 69 -6.59 -1.53 -6.47
N ALA A 70 -5.74 -2.32 -7.14
CA ALA A 70 -5.54 -3.72 -6.79
C ALA A 70 -4.90 -3.87 -5.40
N GLY A 71 -3.83 -3.12 -5.13
CA GLY A 71 -3.15 -3.14 -3.85
C GLY A 71 -4.02 -2.62 -2.71
N GLY A 72 -4.78 -1.55 -2.94
CA GLY A 72 -5.74 -1.03 -1.96
C GLY A 72 -6.82 -2.05 -1.61
N LEU A 73 -7.40 -2.71 -2.61
CA LEU A 73 -8.39 -3.77 -2.40
C LEU A 73 -7.79 -4.96 -1.64
N MET A 74 -6.61 -5.41 -2.02
CA MET A 74 -5.91 -6.52 -1.36
C MET A 74 -5.59 -6.20 0.10
N ILE A 75 -5.11 -5.00 0.40
CA ILE A 75 -4.83 -4.54 1.75
C ILE A 75 -6.12 -4.44 2.57
N ALA A 76 -7.20 -3.89 2.01
CA ALA A 76 -8.49 -3.78 2.69
C ALA A 76 -9.06 -5.15 3.08
N LEU A 77 -9.04 -6.11 2.16
CA LEU A 77 -9.49 -7.48 2.41
C LEU A 77 -8.52 -8.31 3.26
N GLY A 78 -7.27 -7.87 3.39
CA GLY A 78 -6.23 -8.64 4.06
C GLY A 78 -5.80 -9.86 3.25
N CYS A 79 -5.80 -9.75 1.93
CA CYS A 79 -5.35 -10.79 1.01
C CYS A 79 -3.95 -10.44 0.50
N LEU A 80 -2.97 -11.32 0.76
CA LEU A 80 -1.56 -11.09 0.39
C LEU A 80 -1.05 -9.68 0.79
N THR A 81 -1.43 -9.22 1.98
CA THR A 81 -1.17 -7.84 2.45
C THR A 81 0.29 -7.44 2.32
N ARG A 82 1.23 -8.34 2.65
CA ARG A 82 2.68 -8.08 2.52
C ARG A 82 3.09 -7.82 1.09
N LEU A 83 2.57 -8.62 0.16
CA LEU A 83 2.88 -8.48 -1.27
C LEU A 83 2.31 -7.16 -1.81
N ALA A 84 1.03 -6.87 -1.49
CA ALA A 84 0.38 -5.64 -1.89
C ALA A 84 1.11 -4.41 -1.34
N ALA A 85 1.51 -4.42 -0.07
CA ALA A 85 2.29 -3.35 0.54
C ALA A 85 3.67 -3.20 -0.13
N ALA A 86 4.37 -4.31 -0.43
CA ALA A 86 5.67 -4.28 -1.09
C ALA A 86 5.62 -3.63 -2.49
N PHE A 87 4.54 -3.82 -3.25
CA PHE A 87 4.34 -3.13 -4.52
C PHE A 87 3.98 -1.65 -4.37
N GLN A 88 3.32 -1.27 -3.29
CA GLN A 88 2.93 0.11 -3.02
C GLN A 88 4.08 0.96 -2.46
N VAL A 89 4.96 0.38 -1.63
CA VAL A 89 6.07 1.10 -0.98
C VAL A 89 6.94 1.87 -1.99
N PRO A 90 7.44 1.28 -3.11
CA PRO A 90 8.27 2.03 -4.04
C PRO A 90 7.51 3.19 -4.72
N ILE A 91 6.21 3.04 -4.98
CA ILE A 91 5.38 4.10 -5.58
C ILE A 91 5.30 5.28 -4.61
N LEU A 92 4.93 5.00 -3.35
CA LEU A 92 4.82 6.03 -2.32
C LEU A 92 6.18 6.65 -1.97
N PHE A 93 7.26 5.87 -2.01
CA PHE A 93 8.61 6.38 -1.83
C PHE A 93 8.94 7.43 -2.90
N VAL A 94 8.72 7.11 -4.18
CA VAL A 94 8.90 8.05 -5.29
C VAL A 94 7.99 9.27 -5.12
N ALA A 95 6.72 9.07 -4.78
CA ALA A 95 5.78 10.18 -4.56
C ALA A 95 6.24 11.12 -3.45
N VAL A 96 6.70 10.60 -2.32
CA VAL A 96 7.18 11.42 -1.18
C VAL A 96 8.46 12.16 -1.55
N PHE A 97 9.48 11.45 -2.05
CA PHE A 97 10.84 12.02 -2.17
C PHE A 97 11.07 12.79 -3.47
N PHE A 98 10.36 12.47 -4.55
CA PHE A 98 10.59 13.11 -5.84
C PHE A 98 9.46 14.04 -6.26
N THR A 99 8.20 13.67 -6.04
CA THR A 99 7.07 14.48 -6.49
C THR A 99 6.68 15.54 -5.46
N ASN A 100 6.52 15.16 -4.21
CA ASN A 100 6.02 16.08 -3.19
C ASN A 100 7.09 17.01 -2.64
N ILE A 101 8.37 16.63 -2.60
CA ILE A 101 9.47 17.49 -2.17
C ILE A 101 9.67 18.65 -3.15
N SER A 102 9.53 18.42 -4.45
CA SER A 102 9.66 19.46 -5.48
C SER A 102 8.60 20.56 -5.34
N ASN A 103 7.45 20.26 -4.75
CA ASN A 103 6.38 21.22 -4.47
C ASN A 103 6.56 22.02 -3.16
N GLY A 104 7.68 21.80 -2.46
CA GLY A 104 8.08 22.52 -1.24
C GLY A 104 7.56 21.91 0.05
N PHE A 105 8.39 22.02 1.10
CA PHE A 105 8.05 21.65 2.47
C PHE A 105 7.13 22.70 3.11
N THR A 106 5.89 22.77 2.69
CA THR A 106 4.91 23.66 3.30
C THR A 106 3.96 22.84 4.17
N PHE A 107 3.70 23.27 5.40
CA PHE A 107 2.73 22.64 6.30
C PHE A 107 1.31 22.57 5.70
N VAL A 108 1.04 23.38 4.68
CA VAL A 108 -0.23 23.43 3.93
C VAL A 108 -0.33 22.29 2.90
N ASN A 109 0.76 21.61 2.57
CA ASN A 109 0.75 20.50 1.59
C ASN A 109 0.21 19.21 2.22
N SER A 110 -1.11 19.10 2.28
CA SER A 110 -1.81 17.93 2.85
C SER A 110 -1.46 16.61 2.15
N GLU A 111 -1.20 16.64 0.83
CA GLU A 111 -0.81 15.46 0.04
C GLU A 111 0.55 14.89 0.47
N PHE A 112 1.48 15.76 0.81
CA PHE A 112 2.81 15.37 1.31
C PHE A 112 2.71 14.62 2.64
N TRP A 113 2.00 15.20 3.61
CA TRP A 113 1.82 14.58 4.93
C TRP A 113 1.04 13.29 4.86
N LEU A 114 -0.01 13.25 4.03
CA LEU A 114 -0.77 12.04 3.79
C LEU A 114 0.12 10.93 3.21
N SER A 115 0.96 11.25 2.23
CA SER A 115 1.87 10.29 1.59
C SER A 115 2.89 9.73 2.58
N ILE A 116 3.42 10.55 3.50
CA ILE A 116 4.34 10.09 4.55
C ILE A 116 3.64 9.10 5.49
N VAL A 117 2.44 9.44 5.98
CA VAL A 117 1.68 8.59 6.89
C VAL A 117 1.34 7.27 6.21
N VAL A 118 0.88 7.31 4.96
CA VAL A 118 0.55 6.11 4.18
C VAL A 118 1.79 5.25 3.94
N LEU A 119 2.94 5.85 3.58
CA LEU A 119 4.19 5.13 3.40
C LEU A 119 4.63 4.43 4.70
N PHE A 120 4.54 5.12 5.83
CA PHE A 120 4.85 4.53 7.14
C PHE A 120 3.95 3.34 7.46
N LEU A 121 2.63 3.48 7.25
CA LEU A 121 1.67 2.40 7.48
C LEU A 121 1.90 1.21 6.52
N LEU A 122 2.25 1.45 5.27
CA LEU A 122 2.58 0.39 4.32
C LEU A 122 3.82 -0.39 4.75
N CYS A 123 4.88 0.31 5.19
CA CYS A 123 6.07 -0.34 5.75
C CYS A 123 5.72 -1.18 6.99
N LEU A 124 4.87 -0.65 7.86
CA LEU A 124 4.41 -1.34 9.06
C LEU A 124 3.65 -2.62 8.69
N PHE A 125 2.68 -2.57 7.77
CA PHE A 125 1.93 -3.74 7.33
C PHE A 125 2.74 -4.71 6.46
N TRP A 126 3.77 -4.23 5.78
CA TRP A 126 4.73 -5.10 5.11
C TRP A 126 5.49 -5.98 6.11
N LEU A 127 5.86 -5.44 7.27
CA LEU A 127 6.54 -6.17 8.35
C LEU A 127 5.58 -7.07 9.15
N ILE A 128 4.47 -6.51 9.63
CA ILE A 128 3.52 -7.21 10.52
C ILE A 128 2.66 -8.22 9.73
N GLY A 129 2.21 -7.85 8.52
CA GLY A 129 1.34 -8.71 7.70
C GLY A 129 -0.16 -8.44 7.90
N SER A 130 -0.98 -9.45 7.57
CA SER A 130 -2.43 -9.29 7.36
C SER A 130 -3.30 -9.27 8.63
N GLY A 131 -2.80 -9.75 9.77
CA GLY A 131 -3.55 -9.79 11.04
C GLY A 131 -4.68 -10.81 11.11
N LYS A 132 -5.38 -10.84 12.26
CA LYS A 132 -6.37 -11.88 12.61
C LYS A 132 -7.67 -11.79 11.78
N PHE A 133 -8.11 -10.59 11.44
CA PHE A 133 -9.31 -10.35 10.62
C PHE A 133 -8.95 -10.20 9.15
N SER A 134 -8.24 -11.19 8.58
CA SER A 134 -7.81 -11.18 7.20
C SER A 134 -8.29 -12.41 6.44
N PHE A 135 -8.41 -12.27 5.13
CA PHE A 135 -8.69 -13.39 4.25
C PHE A 135 -7.56 -14.44 4.30
N ASP A 136 -6.32 -14.00 4.47
CA ASP A 136 -5.17 -14.88 4.60
C ASP A 136 -5.29 -15.80 5.82
N GLU A 137 -5.74 -15.26 6.96
CA GLU A 137 -5.95 -16.04 8.19
C GLU A 137 -7.15 -16.98 8.07
N TYR A 138 -8.21 -16.52 7.39
CA TYR A 138 -9.37 -17.38 7.12
C TYR A 138 -8.97 -18.61 6.29
N VAL A 139 -8.16 -18.44 5.25
CA VAL A 139 -7.67 -19.53 4.40
C VAL A 139 -6.75 -20.47 5.19
N LYS A 140 -5.82 -19.94 6.00
CA LYS A 140 -4.93 -20.76 6.85
C LYS A 140 -5.71 -21.65 7.82
N ASN A 141 -6.83 -21.17 8.33
CA ASN A 141 -7.67 -21.90 9.30
C ASN A 141 -8.69 -22.83 8.65
N HIS A 142 -8.84 -22.83 7.32
CA HIS A 142 -9.78 -23.71 6.63
C HIS A 142 -9.28 -25.17 6.63
N PRO A 143 -10.16 -26.16 6.95
CA PRO A 143 -9.75 -27.58 7.09
C PRO A 143 -9.13 -28.16 5.82
N ALA A 144 -9.51 -27.70 4.63
CA ALA A 144 -8.92 -28.13 3.36
C ALA A 144 -7.42 -27.77 3.21
N TYR A 145 -6.95 -26.72 3.87
CA TYR A 145 -5.53 -26.33 3.84
C TYR A 145 -4.67 -27.14 4.82
N LYS A 146 -5.27 -27.65 5.90
CA LYS A 146 -4.55 -28.46 6.93
C LYS A 146 -4.29 -29.89 6.50
N MET A 147 -4.81 -30.33 5.35
CA MET A 147 -4.63 -31.70 4.83
C MET A 147 -3.46 -31.87 3.85
N LYS A 148 -2.61 -30.86 3.69
CA LYS A 148 -1.34 -30.94 2.96
C LYS A 148 -0.16 -30.76 3.91
#